data_b03be5929fb19687fcffccfc729b2d2d
#
_entry.id   b03be5929fb19687fcffccfc729b2d2d
#
_cell.length_a   1.000
_cell.length_b   1.000
_cell.length_c   1.000
_cell.angle_alpha   90.00
_cell.angle_beta   90.00
_cell.angle_gamma   90.00
#
_symmetry.space_group_name_H-M   'P 1'
#
loop_
_entity.id
_entity.type
_entity.pdbx_description
1 polymer ?
#
loop_
_entity_poly.entity_id
_entity_poly.type
_entity_poly.pdbx_seq_one_letter_code
_entity_poly.pdbx_strand_id
1 'polypeptide(L)'
;MSNKKNKNQKNNKLNIIKIIIGSLCIILLVMTIILVSKPELLYRVQGSFLGRNDNHISFKENKYSEINLQGFDLNSQTEWRSEQSLILLNKAHALPEGFVPQMAEYKDSGVQMNVAILDAYAQLSAAVTENTGDKMYVSSVYRSVEEQAELQANDPELALPPGNSEHHTGLAVDVYVFEHAGMNFLESEAGQYVNKNCYDFGFIIRYPKDKEDITGISFEPWHLRYVGLPHSKIIQQKFITFEEYINLLQPNKFYHYDKYLITRQPLNSNIKLPTGLQNIVYSPDNTGHVIVTGQIID
;
A
#
# COMPACT_ATOMS: atom_id res chain seq x y z
N MET A 1 -65.02 -3.58 -26.17
CA MET A 1 -63.69 -3.56 -26.89
C MET A 1 -62.53 -2.96 -26.07
N SER A 2 -62.78 -2.14 -25.09
CA SER A 2 -61.77 -1.45 -24.26
C SER A 2 -60.92 -2.40 -23.39
N ASN A 3 -61.48 -3.42 -22.74
CA ASN A 3 -60.78 -4.32 -21.80
C ASN A 3 -59.73 -5.24 -22.45
N LYS A 4 -59.89 -5.58 -23.74
CA LYS A 4 -58.90 -6.41 -24.49
C LYS A 4 -57.64 -5.64 -24.84
N LYS A 5 -57.74 -4.33 -25.14
CA LYS A 5 -56.57 -3.45 -25.45
C LYS A 5 -55.70 -3.23 -24.21
N ASN A 6 -56.31 -3.04 -23.02
CA ASN A 6 -55.58 -2.82 -21.79
C ASN A 6 -54.82 -4.09 -21.31
N LYS A 7 -55.38 -5.29 -21.54
CA LYS A 7 -54.74 -6.56 -21.20
C LYS A 7 -53.52 -6.84 -22.09
N ASN A 8 -53.63 -6.54 -23.38
CA ASN A 8 -52.50 -6.68 -24.30
C ASN A 8 -51.36 -5.68 -24.03
N GLN A 9 -51.66 -4.44 -23.67
CA GLN A 9 -50.63 -3.47 -23.28
C GLN A 9 -49.91 -3.88 -22.00
N LYS A 10 -50.63 -4.42 -20.99
CA LYS A 10 -50.03 -4.90 -19.75
C LYS A 10 -49.13 -6.11 -19.94
N ASN A 11 -49.55 -7.05 -20.84
CA ASN A 11 -48.73 -8.21 -21.19
C ASN A 11 -47.46 -7.82 -21.98
N ASN A 12 -47.56 -6.86 -22.90
CA ASN A 12 -46.39 -6.36 -23.64
C ASN A 12 -45.38 -5.67 -22.69
N LYS A 13 -45.84 -4.83 -21.75
CA LYS A 13 -44.96 -4.23 -20.73
C LYS A 13 -44.28 -5.30 -19.87
N LEU A 14 -45.00 -6.33 -19.43
CA LEU A 14 -44.46 -7.42 -18.63
C LEU A 14 -43.40 -8.23 -19.39
N ASN A 15 -43.61 -8.48 -20.69
CA ASN A 15 -42.64 -9.17 -21.56
C ASN A 15 -41.38 -8.32 -21.78
N ILE A 16 -41.53 -7.01 -21.99
CA ILE A 16 -40.38 -6.09 -22.10
C ILE A 16 -39.55 -6.09 -20.80
N ILE A 17 -40.20 -6.03 -19.62
CA ILE A 17 -39.53 -6.10 -18.33
C ILE A 17 -38.77 -7.41 -18.14
N LYS A 18 -39.38 -8.56 -18.55
CA LYS A 18 -38.71 -9.87 -18.50
C LYS A 18 -37.48 -9.94 -19.40
N ILE A 19 -37.56 -9.37 -20.61
CA ILE A 19 -36.43 -9.30 -21.55
C ILE A 19 -35.30 -8.43 -20.95
N ILE A 20 -35.63 -7.27 -20.39
CA ILE A 20 -34.63 -6.38 -19.74
C ILE A 20 -33.96 -7.08 -18.54
N ILE A 21 -34.73 -7.75 -17.69
CA ILE A 21 -34.16 -8.49 -16.54
C ILE A 21 -33.28 -9.64 -17.04
N GLY A 22 -33.73 -10.41 -18.05
CA GLY A 22 -32.94 -11.48 -18.65
C GLY A 22 -31.62 -10.97 -19.24
N SER A 23 -31.66 -9.85 -19.95
CA SER A 23 -30.46 -9.22 -20.53
C SER A 23 -29.49 -8.72 -19.41
N LEU A 24 -30.01 -8.12 -18.34
CA LEU A 24 -29.21 -7.70 -17.19
C LEU A 24 -28.55 -8.90 -16.47
N CYS A 25 -29.26 -10.00 -16.29
CA CYS A 25 -28.70 -11.23 -15.72
C CYS A 25 -27.56 -11.81 -16.57
N ILE A 26 -27.73 -11.81 -17.91
CA ILE A 26 -26.68 -12.27 -18.84
C ILE A 26 -25.45 -11.35 -18.77
N ILE A 27 -25.64 -10.04 -18.75
CA ILE A 27 -24.54 -9.06 -18.63
C ILE A 27 -23.79 -9.27 -17.31
N LEU A 28 -24.50 -9.43 -16.19
CA LEU A 28 -23.90 -9.71 -14.88
C LEU A 28 -23.12 -11.04 -14.89
N LEU A 29 -23.66 -12.09 -15.50
CA LEU A 29 -22.97 -13.37 -15.61
C LEU A 29 -21.69 -13.26 -16.44
N VAL A 30 -21.75 -12.57 -17.59
CA VAL A 30 -20.57 -12.34 -18.44
C VAL A 30 -19.53 -11.49 -17.70
N MET A 31 -19.94 -10.44 -17.00
CA MET A 31 -19.02 -9.64 -16.16
C MET A 31 -18.39 -10.47 -15.05
N THR A 32 -19.14 -11.34 -14.39
CA THR A 32 -18.61 -12.22 -13.34
C THR A 32 -17.58 -13.19 -13.92
N ILE A 33 -17.85 -13.80 -15.08
CA ILE A 33 -16.90 -14.69 -15.77
C ILE A 33 -15.63 -13.95 -16.15
N ILE A 34 -15.73 -12.72 -16.67
CA ILE A 34 -14.58 -11.89 -17.03
C ILE A 34 -13.75 -11.54 -15.78
N LEU A 35 -14.40 -11.16 -14.68
CA LEU A 35 -13.71 -10.81 -13.44
C LEU A 35 -13.00 -12.01 -12.79
N VAL A 36 -13.59 -13.20 -12.87
CA VAL A 36 -12.97 -14.44 -12.37
C VAL A 36 -11.83 -14.90 -13.26
N SER A 37 -11.96 -14.75 -14.60
CA SER A 37 -10.92 -15.15 -15.56
C SER A 37 -9.77 -14.14 -15.69
N LYS A 38 -9.93 -12.93 -15.14
CA LYS A 38 -8.92 -11.86 -15.16
C LYS A 38 -8.84 -11.21 -13.77
N PRO A 39 -8.10 -11.82 -12.82
CA PRO A 39 -7.97 -11.31 -11.45
C PRO A 39 -7.54 -9.84 -11.39
N GLU A 40 -6.68 -9.41 -12.33
CA GLU A 40 -6.24 -8.02 -12.44
C GLU A 40 -7.40 -7.02 -12.64
N LEU A 41 -8.48 -7.42 -13.32
CA LEU A 41 -9.68 -6.56 -13.48
C LEU A 41 -10.48 -6.49 -12.18
N LEU A 42 -10.51 -7.57 -11.41
CA LEU A 42 -11.14 -7.58 -10.10
C LEU A 42 -10.49 -6.57 -9.16
N TYR A 43 -9.15 -6.52 -9.13
CA TYR A 43 -8.41 -5.53 -8.32
C TYR A 43 -8.66 -4.09 -8.78
N ARG A 44 -8.72 -3.86 -10.08
CA ARG A 44 -9.07 -2.54 -10.63
C ARG A 44 -10.46 -2.09 -10.21
N VAL A 45 -11.45 -2.98 -10.30
CA VAL A 45 -12.82 -2.69 -9.86
C VAL A 45 -12.88 -2.47 -8.35
N GLN A 46 -12.23 -3.33 -7.56
CA GLN A 46 -12.15 -3.17 -6.11
C GLN A 46 -11.46 -1.86 -5.71
N GLY A 47 -10.34 -1.51 -6.33
CA GLY A 47 -9.66 -0.25 -6.11
C GLY A 47 -10.54 0.97 -6.41
N SER A 48 -11.30 0.93 -7.50
CA SER A 48 -12.26 1.99 -7.83
C SER A 48 -13.42 2.09 -6.82
N PHE A 49 -13.81 0.98 -6.18
CA PHE A 49 -14.82 0.97 -5.13
C PHE A 49 -14.24 1.31 -3.75
N LEU A 50 -13.04 0.82 -3.42
CA LEU A 50 -12.36 1.11 -2.14
C LEU A 50 -12.02 2.60 -2.02
N GLY A 51 -11.58 3.23 -3.10
CA GLY A 51 -11.36 4.69 -3.13
C GLY A 51 -12.65 5.53 -2.97
N ARG A 52 -13.83 4.88 -2.99
CA ARG A 52 -15.14 5.53 -2.77
C ARG A 52 -15.79 5.21 -1.41
N ASN A 53 -15.29 4.20 -0.70
CA ASN A 53 -15.86 3.80 0.60
C ASN A 53 -15.19 4.52 1.78
N ASP A 54 -15.35 5.85 1.83
CA ASP A 54 -14.90 6.69 2.95
C ASP A 54 -15.74 6.56 4.24
N ASN A 55 -16.53 5.50 4.43
CA ASN A 55 -17.63 5.55 5.39
C ASN A 55 -17.32 5.19 6.85
N HIS A 56 -16.07 4.79 7.22
CA HIS A 56 -15.82 4.44 8.63
C HIS A 56 -14.60 5.09 9.28
N ILE A 57 -13.52 5.35 8.53
CA ILE A 57 -12.35 6.03 9.07
C ILE A 57 -11.90 7.08 8.05
N SER A 58 -12.04 8.36 8.40
CA SER A 58 -11.71 9.43 7.47
C SER A 58 -10.31 9.98 7.73
N PHE A 59 -9.50 10.01 6.69
CA PHE A 59 -8.27 10.77 6.69
C PHE A 59 -8.61 12.25 6.51
N LYS A 60 -8.44 13.07 7.55
CA LYS A 60 -8.81 14.49 7.57
C LYS A 60 -7.65 15.35 8.00
N GLU A 61 -7.49 16.51 7.34
CA GLU A 61 -6.63 17.57 7.87
C GLU A 61 -7.22 18.08 9.18
N ASN A 62 -6.39 18.17 10.21
CA ASN A 62 -6.73 18.76 11.50
C ASN A 62 -5.97 20.07 11.70
N LYS A 63 -6.66 21.10 12.15
CA LYS A 63 -6.06 22.41 12.39
C LYS A 63 -5.70 22.55 13.86
N TYR A 64 -4.41 22.57 14.14
CA TYR A 64 -3.88 22.97 15.45
C TYR A 64 -3.42 24.43 15.39
N SER A 65 -3.76 25.21 16.43
CA SER A 65 -3.16 26.52 16.61
C SER A 65 -1.73 26.39 17.13
N GLU A 66 -0.86 27.32 16.79
CA GLU A 66 0.54 27.31 17.26
C GLU A 66 0.66 27.28 18.80
N ILE A 67 -0.35 27.79 19.51
CA ILE A 67 -0.39 27.80 21.00
C ILE A 67 -0.50 26.40 21.59
N ASN A 68 -1.08 25.44 20.82
CA ASN A 68 -1.29 24.07 21.29
C ASN A 68 -0.14 23.13 20.89
N LEU A 69 0.91 23.66 20.26
CA LEU A 69 2.03 22.85 19.78
C LEU A 69 3.26 23.04 20.65
N GLN A 70 3.91 21.94 21.01
CA GLN A 70 5.23 21.91 21.64
C GLN A 70 6.29 21.60 20.58
N GLY A 71 7.46 22.24 20.72
CA GLY A 71 8.62 21.97 19.87
C GLY A 71 9.49 20.87 20.47
N PHE A 72 9.94 19.95 19.61
CA PHE A 72 10.78 18.82 19.99
C PHE A 72 12.00 18.73 19.05
N ASP A 73 13.19 18.65 19.63
CA ASP A 73 14.38 18.29 18.87
C ASP A 73 14.45 16.77 18.72
N LEU A 74 14.41 16.29 17.47
CA LEU A 74 14.44 14.85 17.16
C LEU A 74 15.65 14.14 17.77
N ASN A 75 16.82 14.80 17.84
CA ASN A 75 18.04 14.20 18.33
C ASN A 75 18.02 13.96 19.83
N SER A 76 17.14 14.63 20.56
CA SER A 76 16.99 14.51 22.03
C SER A 76 15.85 13.56 22.45
N GLN A 77 15.05 13.05 21.49
CA GLN A 77 13.90 12.19 21.79
C GLN A 77 14.32 10.73 21.92
N THR A 78 14.55 10.27 23.15
CA THR A 78 14.93 8.87 23.43
C THR A 78 13.73 7.91 23.48
N GLU A 79 12.52 8.44 23.66
CA GLU A 79 11.28 7.64 23.74
C GLU A 79 10.59 7.46 22.39
N TRP A 80 10.99 8.25 21.37
CA TRP A 80 10.43 8.14 20.03
C TRP A 80 11.16 7.08 19.23
N ARG A 81 10.39 6.25 18.52
CA ARG A 81 10.98 5.24 17.65
C ARG A 81 11.36 5.83 16.31
N SER A 82 12.64 5.76 15.98
CA SER A 82 13.14 6.10 14.65
C SER A 82 12.95 4.91 13.72
N GLU A 83 12.33 5.13 12.58
CA GLU A 83 12.16 4.14 11.52
C GLU A 83 12.60 4.69 10.17
N GLN A 84 12.75 3.79 9.21
CA GLN A 84 13.04 4.11 7.80
C GLN A 84 11.87 3.77 6.88
N SER A 85 10.71 3.40 7.45
CA SER A 85 9.58 2.82 6.75
C SER A 85 8.97 3.74 5.68
N LEU A 86 9.10 5.06 5.84
CA LEU A 86 8.52 6.04 4.91
C LEU A 86 9.55 6.71 3.98
N ILE A 87 10.76 6.17 3.90
CA ILE A 87 11.75 6.65 2.92
C ILE A 87 11.28 6.36 1.49
N LEU A 88 11.12 7.42 0.69
CA LEU A 88 10.76 7.30 -0.72
C LEU A 88 12.00 7.02 -1.57
N LEU A 89 12.01 5.90 -2.26
CA LEU A 89 12.98 5.55 -3.30
C LEU A 89 12.25 5.33 -4.62
N ASN A 90 12.76 5.94 -5.68
CA ASN A 90 12.29 5.77 -7.05
C ASN A 90 13.31 6.39 -8.03
N LYS A 91 12.98 6.47 -9.31
CA LYS A 91 13.88 7.06 -10.33
C LYS A 91 14.37 8.48 -10.00
N ALA A 92 13.58 9.27 -9.26
CA ALA A 92 13.89 10.66 -8.90
C ALA A 92 14.54 10.80 -7.51
N HIS A 93 14.42 9.81 -6.65
CA HIS A 93 14.87 9.83 -5.26
C HIS A 93 15.76 8.61 -5.01
N ALA A 94 17.06 8.82 -5.14
CA ALA A 94 18.06 7.80 -4.82
C ALA A 94 18.23 7.66 -3.30
N LEU A 95 18.85 6.56 -2.89
CA LEU A 95 19.23 6.29 -1.52
C LEU A 95 20.09 7.44 -0.96
N PRO A 96 19.77 7.99 0.22
CA PRO A 96 20.57 9.06 0.81
C PRO A 96 22.02 8.61 1.05
N GLU A 97 22.94 9.53 0.91
CA GLU A 97 24.34 9.27 1.26
C GLU A 97 24.46 8.83 2.73
N GLY A 98 25.23 7.77 2.96
CA GLY A 98 25.43 7.21 4.29
C GLY A 98 24.22 6.44 4.86
N PHE A 99 23.19 6.16 4.04
CA PHE A 99 22.07 5.33 4.49
C PHE A 99 22.55 3.92 4.85
N VAL A 100 22.19 3.47 6.04
CA VAL A 100 22.48 2.11 6.52
C VAL A 100 21.15 1.46 6.93
N PRO A 101 20.68 0.41 6.24
CA PRO A 101 19.48 -0.31 6.63
C PRO A 101 19.71 -1.07 7.94
N GLN A 102 18.71 -1.07 8.81
CA GLN A 102 18.73 -1.86 10.04
C GLN A 102 18.27 -3.28 9.72
N MET A 103 19.22 -4.18 9.47
CA MET A 103 18.94 -5.53 9.00
C MET A 103 19.00 -6.56 10.13
N ALA A 104 18.14 -7.58 10.02
CA ALA A 104 18.22 -8.79 10.82
C ALA A 104 17.72 -10.00 10.02
N GLU A 105 18.11 -11.20 10.44
CA GLU A 105 17.68 -12.42 9.82
C GLU A 105 16.27 -12.82 10.23
N TYR A 106 15.46 -13.21 9.27
CA TYR A 106 14.10 -13.69 9.50
C TYR A 106 14.10 -15.17 9.90
N LYS A 107 13.79 -15.49 11.16
CA LYS A 107 13.53 -16.85 11.70
C LYS A 107 14.56 -17.90 11.28
N ASP A 108 15.84 -17.62 11.40
CA ASP A 108 16.94 -18.54 11.04
C ASP A 108 16.83 -19.10 9.61
N SER A 109 16.29 -18.30 8.68
CA SER A 109 16.04 -18.71 7.29
C SER A 109 17.14 -18.30 6.31
N GLY A 110 18.16 -17.56 6.77
CA GLY A 110 19.16 -16.91 5.92
C GLY A 110 18.67 -15.66 5.20
N VAL A 111 17.36 -15.34 5.30
CA VAL A 111 16.76 -14.17 4.63
C VAL A 111 16.98 -12.93 5.49
N GLN A 112 17.70 -11.95 4.95
CA GLN A 112 17.94 -10.66 5.61
C GLN A 112 16.84 -9.68 5.28
N MET A 113 16.19 -9.12 6.31
CA MET A 113 15.11 -8.12 6.20
C MET A 113 15.42 -6.93 7.10
N ASN A 114 14.82 -5.78 6.80
CA ASN A 114 14.83 -4.67 7.75
C ASN A 114 14.09 -5.07 9.02
N VAL A 115 14.63 -4.72 10.19
CA VAL A 115 14.02 -5.06 11.49
C VAL A 115 12.57 -4.61 11.63
N ALA A 116 12.20 -3.50 10.95
CA ALA A 116 10.85 -2.96 10.98
C ALA A 116 9.79 -3.88 10.36
N ILE A 117 10.18 -4.79 9.45
CA ILE A 117 9.21 -5.63 8.74
C ILE A 117 9.08 -7.05 9.29
N LEU A 118 9.98 -7.49 10.17
CA LEU A 118 10.06 -8.90 10.59
C LEU A 118 8.74 -9.43 11.16
N ASP A 119 8.16 -8.71 12.13
CA ASP A 119 6.90 -9.11 12.75
C ASP A 119 5.71 -8.94 11.79
N ALA A 120 5.70 -7.86 11.02
CA ALA A 120 4.64 -7.58 10.05
C ALA A 120 4.61 -8.64 8.93
N TYR A 121 5.80 -9.03 8.43
CA TYR A 121 5.91 -10.09 7.45
C TYR A 121 5.52 -11.46 8.01
N ALA A 122 5.91 -11.76 9.26
CA ALA A 122 5.52 -12.98 9.93
C ALA A 122 3.99 -13.11 10.08
N GLN A 123 3.33 -12.01 10.46
CA GLN A 123 1.88 -11.95 10.59
C GLN A 123 1.18 -12.10 9.24
N LEU A 124 1.64 -11.41 8.20
CA LEU A 124 1.10 -11.55 6.85
C LEU A 124 1.26 -12.99 6.33
N SER A 125 2.46 -13.57 6.47
CA SER A 125 2.74 -14.96 6.05
C SER A 125 1.87 -15.98 6.77
N ALA A 126 1.65 -15.80 8.08
CA ALA A 126 0.76 -16.65 8.86
C ALA A 126 -0.70 -16.52 8.40
N ALA A 127 -1.16 -15.29 8.18
CA ALA A 127 -2.51 -15.03 7.70
C ALA A 127 -2.77 -15.60 6.29
N VAL A 128 -1.77 -15.55 5.39
CA VAL A 128 -1.85 -16.22 4.07
C VAL A 128 -2.08 -17.72 4.28
N THR A 129 -1.24 -18.37 5.07
CA THR A 129 -1.36 -19.83 5.30
C THR A 129 -2.70 -20.20 5.94
N GLU A 130 -3.17 -19.41 6.92
CA GLU A 130 -4.45 -19.65 7.60
C GLU A 130 -5.65 -19.52 6.66
N ASN A 131 -5.63 -18.56 5.74
CA ASN A 131 -6.79 -18.25 4.89
C ASN A 131 -6.79 -18.97 3.55
N THR A 132 -5.63 -19.46 3.06
CA THR A 132 -5.52 -20.05 1.72
C THR A 132 -4.92 -21.47 1.74
N GLY A 133 -4.28 -21.87 2.83
CA GLY A 133 -3.52 -23.12 2.91
C GLY A 133 -2.14 -23.05 2.23
N ASP A 134 -1.84 -22.01 1.50
CA ASP A 134 -0.58 -21.84 0.78
C ASP A 134 0.53 -21.33 1.70
N LYS A 135 1.77 -21.74 1.40
CA LYS A 135 2.97 -21.20 2.03
C LYS A 135 3.58 -20.14 1.15
N MET A 136 3.67 -18.90 1.68
CA MET A 136 4.32 -17.81 1.00
C MET A 136 5.85 -17.88 1.13
N TYR A 137 6.55 -17.72 0.02
CA TYR A 137 8.00 -17.70 -0.09
C TYR A 137 8.48 -16.32 -0.51
N VAL A 138 9.77 -16.07 -0.29
CA VAL A 138 10.45 -14.83 -0.66
C VAL A 138 11.44 -15.12 -1.79
N SER A 139 11.37 -14.36 -2.87
CA SER A 139 12.34 -14.42 -3.97
C SER A 139 13.41 -13.34 -3.87
N SER A 140 13.09 -12.17 -3.29
CA SER A 140 14.03 -11.06 -3.10
C SER A 140 13.62 -10.20 -1.91
N VAL A 141 14.60 -9.73 -1.13
CA VAL A 141 14.37 -8.73 -0.06
C VAL A 141 15.46 -7.66 -0.13
N TYR A 142 16.55 -7.85 0.61
CA TYR A 142 17.68 -6.95 0.56
C TYR A 142 18.53 -7.22 -0.69
N ARG A 143 18.96 -6.15 -1.31
CA ARG A 143 19.89 -6.15 -2.44
C ARG A 143 20.89 -5.03 -2.25
N SER A 144 22.19 -5.33 -2.33
CA SER A 144 23.24 -4.31 -2.27
C SER A 144 23.23 -3.42 -3.52
N VAL A 145 23.94 -2.30 -3.44
CA VAL A 145 24.09 -1.38 -4.59
C VAL A 145 24.87 -2.07 -5.72
N GLU A 146 25.86 -2.92 -5.37
CA GLU A 146 26.66 -3.69 -6.28
C GLU A 146 25.82 -4.76 -7.02
N GLU A 147 25.01 -5.52 -6.28
CA GLU A 147 24.10 -6.50 -6.88
C GLU A 147 23.06 -5.84 -7.80
N GLN A 148 22.58 -4.64 -7.45
CA GLN A 148 21.70 -3.87 -8.32
C GLN A 148 22.41 -3.41 -9.59
N ALA A 149 23.70 -3.05 -9.51
CA ALA A 149 24.48 -2.67 -10.68
C ALA A 149 24.67 -3.85 -11.66
N GLU A 150 24.91 -5.05 -11.13
CA GLU A 150 25.00 -6.28 -11.93
C GLU A 150 23.64 -6.59 -12.58
N LEU A 151 22.55 -6.45 -11.84
CA LEU A 151 21.20 -6.66 -12.37
C LEU A 151 20.88 -5.68 -13.50
N GLN A 152 21.19 -4.38 -13.31
CA GLN A 152 20.98 -3.37 -14.33
C GLN A 152 21.84 -3.59 -15.57
N ALA A 153 23.08 -4.07 -15.42
CA ALA A 153 23.94 -4.40 -16.56
C ALA A 153 23.36 -5.55 -17.41
N ASN A 154 22.65 -6.50 -16.76
CA ASN A 154 22.01 -7.62 -17.45
C ASN A 154 20.64 -7.26 -18.04
N ASP A 155 19.89 -6.33 -17.43
CA ASP A 155 18.57 -5.89 -17.86
C ASP A 155 18.38 -4.37 -17.65
N PRO A 156 18.96 -3.54 -18.52
CA PRO A 156 18.98 -2.09 -18.35
C PRO A 156 17.62 -1.41 -18.58
N GLU A 157 16.67 -2.11 -19.20
CA GLU A 157 15.33 -1.56 -19.46
C GLU A 157 14.37 -1.77 -18.27
N LEU A 158 14.53 -2.87 -17.54
CA LEU A 158 13.63 -3.23 -16.43
C LEU A 158 14.20 -2.87 -15.06
N ALA A 159 15.52 -2.98 -14.86
CA ALA A 159 16.14 -2.73 -13.58
C ALA A 159 16.35 -1.23 -13.32
N LEU A 160 15.95 -0.79 -12.11
CA LEU A 160 16.27 0.56 -11.64
C LEU A 160 17.79 0.76 -11.50
N PRO A 161 18.28 2.00 -11.65
CA PRO A 161 19.68 2.31 -11.39
C PRO A 161 20.10 1.93 -9.96
N PRO A 162 21.39 1.59 -9.74
CA PRO A 162 21.93 1.41 -8.39
C PRO A 162 21.65 2.63 -7.51
N GLY A 163 21.21 2.39 -6.29
CA GLY A 163 20.77 3.44 -5.38
C GLY A 163 19.28 3.82 -5.48
N ASN A 164 18.56 3.42 -6.53
CA ASN A 164 17.15 3.78 -6.71
C ASN A 164 16.17 2.63 -6.40
N SER A 165 16.69 1.44 -6.10
CA SER A 165 15.86 0.27 -5.75
C SER A 165 15.43 0.28 -4.30
N GLU A 166 14.16 0.00 -4.03
CA GLU A 166 13.63 -0.16 -2.65
C GLU A 166 14.24 -1.36 -1.91
N HIS A 167 14.76 -2.36 -2.63
CA HIS A 167 15.45 -3.50 -2.03
C HIS A 167 16.70 -3.10 -1.24
N HIS A 168 17.34 -1.96 -1.54
CA HIS A 168 18.45 -1.43 -0.73
C HIS A 168 18.08 -1.13 0.72
N THR A 169 16.80 -0.95 1.01
CA THR A 169 16.31 -0.64 2.36
C THR A 169 15.99 -1.88 3.20
N GLY A 170 15.84 -3.04 2.56
CA GLY A 170 15.29 -4.25 3.18
C GLY A 170 13.82 -4.14 3.56
N LEU A 171 13.11 -3.07 3.11
CA LEU A 171 11.68 -2.81 3.37
C LEU A 171 10.78 -3.30 2.22
N ALA A 172 11.37 -3.68 1.08
CA ALA A 172 10.66 -4.28 -0.03
C ALA A 172 10.86 -5.81 -0.02
N VAL A 173 9.80 -6.55 -0.36
CA VAL A 173 9.81 -8.01 -0.40
C VAL A 173 9.09 -8.48 -1.65
N ASP A 174 9.79 -9.25 -2.48
CA ASP A 174 9.16 -9.96 -3.60
C ASP A 174 8.73 -11.34 -3.13
N VAL A 175 7.45 -11.62 -3.24
CA VAL A 175 6.83 -12.85 -2.73
C VAL A 175 6.24 -13.72 -3.84
N TYR A 176 6.17 -15.03 -3.58
CA TYR A 176 5.53 -15.99 -4.46
C TYR A 176 4.98 -17.18 -3.67
N VAL A 177 4.16 -18.00 -4.29
CA VAL A 177 3.82 -19.33 -3.83
C VAL A 177 4.24 -20.38 -4.85
N PHE A 178 4.30 -21.63 -4.46
CA PHE A 178 4.74 -22.71 -5.33
C PHE A 178 3.96 -22.68 -6.67
N GLU A 179 4.68 -22.79 -7.78
CA GLU A 179 4.18 -22.68 -9.17
C GLU A 179 3.61 -21.30 -9.60
N HIS A 180 3.48 -20.33 -8.70
CA HIS A 180 2.92 -19.01 -9.00
C HIS A 180 3.89 -17.89 -8.60
N ALA A 181 4.78 -17.51 -9.50
CA ALA A 181 5.70 -16.40 -9.36
C ALA A 181 5.38 -15.28 -10.38
N GLY A 182 5.83 -14.07 -10.10
CA GLY A 182 5.61 -12.90 -10.96
C GLY A 182 4.11 -12.63 -11.15
N MET A 183 3.68 -12.37 -12.39
CA MET A 183 2.28 -12.12 -12.69
C MET A 183 1.34 -13.27 -12.35
N ASN A 184 1.84 -14.52 -12.42
CA ASN A 184 1.06 -15.70 -12.07
C ASN A 184 0.73 -15.77 -10.56
N PHE A 185 1.39 -14.95 -9.73
CA PHE A 185 1.07 -14.84 -8.30
C PHE A 185 -0.43 -14.52 -8.08
N LEU A 186 -1.02 -13.68 -8.91
CA LEU A 186 -2.46 -13.36 -8.85
C LEU A 186 -3.40 -14.52 -9.23
N GLU A 187 -2.89 -15.54 -9.88
CA GLU A 187 -3.68 -16.74 -10.21
C GLU A 187 -3.87 -17.65 -8.99
N SER A 188 -3.02 -17.50 -7.96
CA SER A 188 -3.13 -18.21 -6.69
C SER A 188 -4.09 -17.54 -5.71
N GLU A 189 -4.71 -18.33 -4.82
CA GLU A 189 -5.52 -17.79 -3.72
C GLU A 189 -4.69 -16.93 -2.78
N ALA A 190 -3.45 -17.32 -2.52
CA ALA A 190 -2.51 -16.55 -1.71
C ALA A 190 -2.19 -15.18 -2.32
N GLY A 191 -1.90 -15.12 -3.63
CA GLY A 191 -1.65 -13.85 -4.31
C GLY A 191 -2.85 -12.92 -4.27
N GLN A 192 -4.04 -13.46 -4.45
CA GLN A 192 -5.29 -12.71 -4.31
C GLN A 192 -5.49 -12.21 -2.88
N TYR A 193 -5.25 -13.07 -1.88
CA TYR A 193 -5.33 -12.69 -0.47
C TYR A 193 -4.34 -11.57 -0.13
N VAL A 194 -3.07 -11.69 -0.52
CA VAL A 194 -2.02 -10.70 -0.28
C VAL A 194 -2.39 -9.37 -0.90
N ASN A 195 -2.77 -9.34 -2.17
CA ASN A 195 -3.12 -8.10 -2.86
C ASN A 195 -4.33 -7.39 -2.26
N LYS A 196 -5.23 -8.12 -1.61
CA LYS A 196 -6.39 -7.57 -0.92
C LYS A 196 -6.10 -7.11 0.50
N ASN A 197 -5.22 -7.82 1.24
CA ASN A 197 -5.13 -7.70 2.69
C ASN A 197 -3.76 -7.25 3.23
N CYS A 198 -2.70 -7.17 2.41
CA CYS A 198 -1.35 -6.79 2.87
C CYS A 198 -1.32 -5.45 3.61
N TYR A 199 -2.25 -4.56 3.32
CA TYR A 199 -2.40 -3.25 3.94
C TYR A 199 -2.75 -3.31 5.44
N ASP A 200 -3.40 -4.37 5.90
CA ASP A 200 -3.69 -4.60 7.31
C ASP A 200 -2.43 -4.93 8.12
N PHE A 201 -1.37 -5.32 7.44
CA PHE A 201 -0.07 -5.68 8.01
C PHE A 201 1.02 -4.60 7.77
N GLY A 202 0.64 -3.42 7.30
CA GLY A 202 1.58 -2.32 7.05
C GLY A 202 2.27 -2.37 5.69
N PHE A 203 1.93 -3.31 4.80
CA PHE A 203 2.47 -3.39 3.45
C PHE A 203 1.54 -2.73 2.42
N ILE A 204 2.11 -2.34 1.30
CA ILE A 204 1.39 -1.90 0.10
C ILE A 204 1.86 -2.70 -1.11
N ILE A 205 0.99 -2.84 -2.11
CA ILE A 205 1.42 -3.18 -3.46
C ILE A 205 2.10 -1.93 -4.01
N ARG A 206 3.43 -1.98 -4.12
CA ARG A 206 4.24 -0.79 -4.40
C ARG A 206 3.99 -0.20 -5.78
N TYR A 207 3.81 -1.06 -6.76
CA TYR A 207 3.59 -0.72 -8.15
C TYR A 207 2.20 -1.19 -8.59
N PRO A 208 1.14 -0.47 -8.18
CA PRO A 208 -0.23 -0.87 -8.47
C PRO A 208 -0.59 -0.64 -9.93
N LYS A 209 -1.52 -1.42 -10.43
CA LYS A 209 -2.00 -1.34 -11.81
C LYS A 209 -2.60 0.04 -12.12
N ASP A 210 -2.41 0.51 -13.34
CA ASP A 210 -2.88 1.80 -13.87
C ASP A 210 -2.23 3.02 -13.15
N LYS A 211 -1.02 2.83 -12.57
CA LYS A 211 -0.23 3.87 -11.89
C LYS A 211 1.22 3.94 -12.41
N GLU A 212 1.52 3.28 -13.51
CA GLU A 212 2.84 3.19 -14.10
C GLU A 212 3.39 4.56 -14.49
N ASP A 213 2.54 5.48 -14.92
CA ASP A 213 2.91 6.86 -15.24
C ASP A 213 3.44 7.65 -14.02
N ILE A 214 3.05 7.24 -12.80
CA ILE A 214 3.47 7.88 -11.55
C ILE A 214 4.69 7.18 -10.96
N THR A 215 4.64 5.85 -10.88
CA THR A 215 5.71 5.05 -10.26
C THR A 215 6.91 4.84 -11.18
N GLY A 216 6.69 4.90 -12.50
CA GLY A 216 7.68 4.59 -13.52
C GLY A 216 8.02 3.11 -13.66
N ILE A 217 7.26 2.23 -12.98
CA ILE A 217 7.41 0.77 -12.96
C ILE A 217 6.07 0.14 -13.32
N SER A 218 6.11 -0.93 -14.11
CA SER A 218 4.93 -1.72 -14.45
C SER A 218 4.28 -2.35 -13.23
N PHE A 219 3.03 -2.77 -13.36
CA PHE A 219 2.30 -3.44 -12.29
C PHE A 219 3.04 -4.69 -11.77
N GLU A 220 3.29 -4.74 -10.47
CA GLU A 220 3.97 -5.85 -9.80
C GLU A 220 3.19 -6.33 -8.57
N PRO A 221 2.24 -7.29 -8.72
CA PRO A 221 1.41 -7.77 -7.62
C PRO A 221 2.19 -8.54 -6.54
N TRP A 222 3.40 -8.94 -6.82
CA TRP A 222 4.30 -9.65 -5.92
C TRP A 222 5.23 -8.74 -5.11
N HIS A 223 5.45 -7.49 -5.56
CA HIS A 223 6.36 -6.55 -4.92
C HIS A 223 5.65 -5.77 -3.81
N LEU A 224 5.92 -6.17 -2.59
CA LEU A 224 5.36 -5.57 -1.39
C LEU A 224 6.34 -4.57 -0.80
N ARG A 225 5.87 -3.38 -0.44
CA ARG A 225 6.64 -2.39 0.29
C ARG A 225 6.03 -2.15 1.67
N TYR A 226 6.83 -2.26 2.72
CA TYR A 226 6.41 -1.88 4.06
C TYR A 226 6.49 -0.38 4.25
N VAL A 227 5.40 0.20 4.72
CA VAL A 227 5.24 1.61 5.07
C VAL A 227 4.68 1.80 6.48
N GLY A 228 4.31 0.70 7.14
CA GLY A 228 3.73 0.67 8.48
C GLY A 228 2.27 1.12 8.54
N LEU A 229 1.67 0.96 9.74
CA LEU A 229 0.33 1.44 10.04
C LEU A 229 0.40 2.85 10.64
N PRO A 230 -0.54 3.74 10.32
CA PRO A 230 -1.74 3.55 9.50
C PRO A 230 -1.52 3.84 8.01
N HIS A 231 -0.30 4.12 7.56
CA HIS A 231 0.04 4.63 6.23
C HIS A 231 -0.44 3.70 5.11
N SER A 232 -0.21 2.39 5.26
CA SER A 232 -0.67 1.38 4.29
C SER A 232 -2.19 1.40 4.09
N LYS A 233 -2.96 1.53 5.17
CA LYS A 233 -4.44 1.60 5.10
C LYS A 233 -4.93 2.87 4.42
N ILE A 234 -4.28 4.01 4.67
CA ILE A 234 -4.62 5.28 4.01
C ILE A 234 -4.35 5.18 2.51
N ILE A 235 -3.19 4.64 2.13
CA ILE A 235 -2.79 4.42 0.73
C ILE A 235 -3.81 3.54 0.01
N GLN A 236 -4.20 2.41 0.63
CA GLN A 236 -5.21 1.52 0.10
C GLN A 236 -6.57 2.22 -0.06
N GLN A 237 -7.08 2.85 0.99
CA GLN A 237 -8.41 3.47 0.99
C GLN A 237 -8.52 4.60 -0.03
N LYS A 238 -7.44 5.35 -0.25
CA LYS A 238 -7.40 6.43 -1.24
C LYS A 238 -7.05 5.95 -2.64
N PHE A 239 -6.65 4.69 -2.78
CA PHE A 239 -6.19 4.12 -4.04
C PHE A 239 -5.10 4.97 -4.71
N ILE A 240 -4.08 5.31 -3.93
CA ILE A 240 -2.96 6.15 -4.33
C ILE A 240 -1.63 5.39 -4.26
N THR A 241 -0.62 5.88 -4.98
CA THR A 241 0.75 5.36 -4.88
C THR A 241 1.46 5.92 -3.64
N PHE A 242 2.65 5.40 -3.35
CA PHE A 242 3.48 5.93 -2.27
C PHE A 242 3.93 7.37 -2.58
N GLU A 243 4.25 7.69 -3.83
CA GLU A 243 4.54 9.05 -4.28
C GLU A 243 3.38 10.01 -4.01
N GLU A 244 2.17 9.61 -4.42
CA GLU A 244 0.96 10.39 -4.19
C GLU A 244 0.68 10.58 -2.70
N TYR A 245 0.97 9.55 -1.88
CA TYR A 245 0.81 9.62 -0.43
C TYR A 245 1.76 10.65 0.21
N ILE A 246 3.05 10.59 -0.12
CA ILE A 246 4.03 11.58 0.37
C ILE A 246 3.61 13.00 -0.02
N ASN A 247 3.13 13.20 -1.25
CA ASN A 247 2.67 14.49 -1.74
C ASN A 247 1.34 14.94 -1.09
N LEU A 248 0.48 14.01 -0.67
CA LEU A 248 -0.76 14.29 0.05
C LEU A 248 -0.48 14.91 1.42
N LEU A 249 0.59 14.49 2.08
CA LEU A 249 1.01 15.02 3.37
C LEU A 249 1.70 16.37 3.19
N GLN A 250 0.92 17.45 3.13
CA GLN A 250 1.47 18.81 3.00
C GLN A 250 2.32 19.19 4.21
N PRO A 251 3.48 19.83 4.02
CA PRO A 251 4.36 20.21 5.13
C PRO A 251 3.66 21.07 6.19
N ASN A 252 3.97 20.79 7.45
CA ASN A 252 3.42 21.45 8.64
C ASN A 252 1.90 21.32 8.82
N LYS A 253 1.26 20.39 8.11
CA LYS A 253 -0.14 20.04 8.31
C LYS A 253 -0.26 18.80 9.18
N PHE A 254 -1.39 18.70 9.88
CA PHE A 254 -1.73 17.57 10.73
C PHE A 254 -2.91 16.83 10.13
N TYR A 255 -2.84 15.50 10.13
CA TYR A 255 -3.87 14.64 9.58
C TYR A 255 -4.30 13.62 10.61
N HIS A 256 -5.59 13.43 10.70
CA HIS A 256 -6.23 12.45 11.55
C HIS A 256 -6.64 11.21 10.77
N TYR A 257 -6.35 10.04 11.30
CA TYR A 257 -6.83 8.77 10.80
C TYR A 257 -7.03 7.81 11.98
N ASP A 258 -8.28 7.47 12.29
CA ASP A 258 -8.62 6.68 13.49
C ASP A 258 -8.00 7.31 14.75
N LYS A 259 -7.26 6.56 15.53
CA LYS A 259 -6.50 7.01 16.71
C LYS A 259 -5.16 7.67 16.37
N TYR A 260 -4.79 7.79 15.12
CA TYR A 260 -3.49 8.32 14.72
C TYR A 260 -3.53 9.79 14.34
N LEU A 261 -2.50 10.51 14.76
CA LEU A 261 -2.13 11.82 14.24
C LEU A 261 -0.87 11.70 13.41
N ILE A 262 -0.88 12.25 12.20
CA ILE A 262 0.22 12.22 11.25
C ILE A 262 0.58 13.65 10.88
N THR A 263 1.87 13.97 10.85
CA THR A 263 2.37 15.25 10.34
C THR A 263 3.65 15.03 9.54
N ARG A 264 3.85 15.83 8.51
CA ARG A 264 5.09 15.90 7.74
C ARG A 264 5.72 17.25 7.97
N GLN A 265 6.96 17.31 8.44
CA GLN A 265 7.63 18.57 8.80
C GLN A 265 9.06 18.58 8.23
N PRO A 266 9.69 19.75 8.01
CA PRO A 266 11.08 19.82 7.56
C PRO A 266 12.01 19.08 8.51
N LEU A 267 12.90 18.25 7.96
CA LEU A 267 13.80 17.39 8.76
C LEU A 267 14.75 18.18 9.69
N ASN A 268 15.16 19.36 9.28
CA ASN A 268 16.11 20.21 10.02
C ASN A 268 15.44 21.25 10.91
N SER A 269 14.17 21.08 11.26
CA SER A 269 13.42 21.98 12.14
C SER A 269 13.08 21.31 13.46
N ASN A 270 12.78 22.11 14.48
CA ASN A 270 12.13 21.59 15.67
C ASN A 270 10.77 21.05 15.31
N ILE A 271 10.54 19.77 15.58
CA ILE A 271 9.26 19.13 15.27
C ILE A 271 8.20 19.63 16.24
N LYS A 272 7.10 20.13 15.70
CA LYS A 272 5.98 20.66 16.48
C LYS A 272 4.87 19.62 16.57
N LEU A 273 4.51 19.22 17.79
CA LEU A 273 3.43 18.27 18.04
C LEU A 273 2.48 18.79 19.13
N PRO A 274 1.20 18.44 19.08
CA PRO A 274 0.28 18.65 20.20
C PRO A 274 0.63 17.70 21.35
N THR A 275 0.24 18.07 22.56
CA THR A 275 0.29 17.18 23.73
C THR A 275 -0.70 16.02 23.60
N GLY A 276 -0.52 14.95 24.38
CA GLY A 276 -1.45 13.82 24.42
C GLY A 276 -1.22 12.81 23.29
N LEU A 277 0.01 12.69 22.81
CA LEU A 277 0.42 11.63 21.89
C LEU A 277 1.28 10.59 22.62
N GLN A 278 1.10 9.34 22.25
CA GLN A 278 1.91 8.20 22.67
C GLN A 278 2.36 7.37 21.47
N ASN A 279 3.27 6.43 21.66
CA ASN A 279 3.80 5.54 20.63
C ASN A 279 4.24 6.31 19.38
N ILE A 280 5.00 7.39 19.62
CA ILE A 280 5.45 8.27 18.55
C ILE A 280 6.54 7.57 17.75
N VAL A 281 6.32 7.54 16.43
CA VAL A 281 7.26 7.02 15.43
C VAL A 281 7.57 8.12 14.44
N TYR A 282 8.82 8.23 14.02
CA TYR A 282 9.21 9.15 12.96
C TYR A 282 10.08 8.46 11.91
N SER A 283 9.90 8.88 10.67
CA SER A 283 10.66 8.39 9.52
C SER A 283 11.00 9.55 8.58
N PRO A 284 12.27 9.76 8.23
CA PRO A 284 12.63 10.63 7.11
C PRO A 284 11.98 10.12 5.81
N ASP A 285 11.54 11.03 4.95
CA ASP A 285 10.83 10.68 3.71
C ASP A 285 11.70 10.77 2.45
N ASN A 286 12.98 11.11 2.59
CA ASN A 286 13.94 11.31 1.50
C ASN A 286 13.59 12.49 0.55
N THR A 287 12.76 13.43 1.00
CA THR A 287 12.42 14.66 0.27
C THR A 287 12.70 15.93 1.10
N GLY A 288 13.59 15.82 2.10
CA GLY A 288 13.95 16.89 3.03
C GLY A 288 12.99 17.05 4.20
N HIS A 289 12.08 16.09 4.42
CA HIS A 289 11.11 16.11 5.52
C HIS A 289 11.17 14.82 6.35
N VAL A 290 10.53 14.89 7.50
CA VAL A 290 10.26 13.76 8.38
C VAL A 290 8.75 13.63 8.56
N ILE A 291 8.26 12.42 8.50
CA ILE A 291 6.87 12.10 8.84
C ILE A 291 6.84 11.56 10.26
N VAL A 292 6.04 12.18 11.09
CA VAL A 292 5.83 11.79 12.49
C VAL A 292 4.41 11.29 12.65
N THR A 293 4.27 10.14 13.28
CA THR A 293 2.99 9.48 13.55
C THR A 293 2.92 9.15 15.03
N GLY A 294 1.88 9.63 15.70
CA GLY A 294 1.61 9.35 17.11
C GLY A 294 0.18 8.84 17.29
N GLN A 295 -0.05 8.09 18.34
CA GLN A 295 -1.40 7.70 18.77
C GLN A 295 -1.93 8.71 19.78
N ILE A 296 -3.17 9.16 19.55
CA ILE A 296 -3.86 10.08 20.46
C ILE A 296 -4.23 9.29 21.72
N ILE A 297 -3.95 9.89 22.87
CA ILE A 297 -4.39 9.37 24.17
C ILE A 297 -5.84 9.83 24.36
N ASP A 298 -6.77 8.88 24.51
CA ASP A 298 -8.19 9.13 24.80
C ASP A 298 -8.39 9.72 26.20
#